data_636fdbde8a8d99a082df4cd42f53ea47
#
_entry.id   636fdbde8a8d99a082df4cd42f53ea47
#
_cell.length_a   1.000
_cell.length_b   1.000
_cell.length_c   1.000
_cell.angle_alpha   90.00
_cell.angle_beta   90.00
_cell.angle_gamma   90.00
#
_symmetry.space_group_name_H-M   'P 1'
#
loop_
_entity.id
_entity.type
_entity.pdbx_description
1 polymer ?
#
loop_
_entity_poly.entity_id
_entity_poly.type
_entity_poly.pdbx_seq_one_letter_code
_entity_poly.pdbx_strand_id
1 'polypeptide(L)'
;MTSDSEAQAQAGTAEGQGPVEISPAEARQLQEKREELFEEFEIRDAFPPEVLREARDRTDGVQAEIQDELENRQDLRDLTAWTTDPIDAQDFDDAISVREEEDGYRLWVHIADVTHYVHPDSAMWAEAVERGNTVYLPAYTIHMLPPTLAETVCSLVPEEDRLAHTVEMELDPETLSFETIDIYKSVIRSDERLTYSQCEHRLDDPDAPLHEENSLAFELADRMHEQRKEDGSLVLNPRRDRAHTIIEECMLKANKA
;
A
#
# COMPACT_ATOMS: atom_id res chain seq x y z
N MET A 1 2.28 42.34 4.70
CA MET A 1 0.99 41.64 4.87
C MET A 1 1.31 40.19 4.62
N THR A 2 1.66 39.51 5.69
CA THR A 2 2.07 38.11 5.73
C THR A 2 0.81 37.30 5.99
N SER A 3 0.45 36.44 5.07
CA SER A 3 -0.63 35.49 5.26
C SER A 3 -0.06 34.22 5.93
N ASP A 4 -0.37 34.08 7.22
CA ASP A 4 -0.17 32.84 7.94
C ASP A 4 -1.14 31.79 7.37
N SER A 5 -0.60 30.74 6.75
CA SER A 5 -1.36 29.56 6.40
C SER A 5 -1.35 28.64 7.63
N GLU A 6 -2.48 28.61 8.33
CA GLU A 6 -2.73 27.64 9.39
C GLU A 6 -2.84 26.23 8.78
N ALA A 7 -1.83 25.42 9.03
CA ALA A 7 -1.90 24.00 8.79
C ALA A 7 -2.84 23.38 9.83
N GLN A 8 -4.06 23.03 9.43
CA GLN A 8 -4.99 22.25 10.26
C GLN A 8 -4.54 20.78 10.22
N ALA A 9 -3.94 20.33 11.30
CA ALA A 9 -3.72 18.90 11.55
C ALA A 9 -5.08 18.23 11.83
N GLN A 10 -5.54 17.41 10.90
CA GLN A 10 -6.70 16.53 11.14
C GLN A 10 -6.20 15.26 11.84
N ALA A 11 -6.54 15.12 13.10
CA ALA A 11 -6.30 13.89 13.87
C ALA A 11 -7.30 12.82 13.43
N GLY A 12 -6.79 11.62 13.09
CA GLY A 12 -7.58 10.45 12.77
C GLY A 12 -8.54 10.08 13.92
N THR A 13 -9.80 9.84 13.62
CA THR A 13 -10.84 9.53 14.59
C THR A 13 -10.94 8.03 14.80
N ALA A 14 -10.71 7.57 16.02
CA ALA A 14 -11.30 6.30 16.48
C ALA A 14 -12.83 6.44 16.47
N GLU A 15 -13.55 5.43 16.00
CA GLU A 15 -15.00 5.44 15.86
C GLU A 15 -15.70 5.95 17.15
N GLY A 16 -16.39 7.07 17.05
CA GLY A 16 -17.33 7.57 18.06
C GLY A 16 -16.96 8.85 18.81
N GLN A 17 -15.82 9.49 18.58
CA GLN A 17 -15.52 10.80 19.18
C GLN A 17 -15.18 11.81 18.09
N GLY A 18 -15.90 12.94 18.07
CA GLY A 18 -15.56 14.07 17.20
C GLY A 18 -14.14 14.60 17.46
N PRO A 19 -13.63 15.54 16.61
CA PRO A 19 -12.26 16.03 16.73
C PRO A 19 -12.00 16.52 18.16
N VAL A 20 -10.92 15.98 18.76
CA VAL A 20 -10.50 16.40 20.10
C VAL A 20 -9.91 17.80 19.99
N GLU A 21 -10.62 18.79 20.49
CA GLU A 21 -10.07 20.15 20.61
C GLU A 21 -9.04 20.16 21.76
N ILE A 22 -7.76 20.31 21.39
CA ILE A 22 -6.66 20.48 22.35
C ILE A 22 -6.39 21.98 22.57
N SER A 23 -6.12 22.36 23.80
CA SER A 23 -5.72 23.73 24.10
C SER A 23 -4.33 24.06 23.54
N PRO A 24 -3.99 25.35 23.31
CA PRO A 24 -2.66 25.75 22.88
C PRO A 24 -1.53 25.30 23.82
N ALA A 25 -1.83 25.12 25.10
CA ALA A 25 -0.87 24.61 26.09
C ALA A 25 -0.61 23.11 25.91
N GLU A 26 -1.66 22.31 25.68
CA GLU A 26 -1.54 20.89 25.38
C GLU A 26 -0.83 20.66 24.05
N ALA A 27 -1.13 21.46 23.02
CA ALA A 27 -0.45 21.40 21.74
C ALA A 27 1.06 21.61 21.88
N ARG A 28 1.48 22.59 22.71
CA ARG A 28 2.91 22.84 23.01
C ARG A 28 3.55 21.67 23.73
N GLN A 29 2.89 21.12 24.74
CA GLN A 29 3.41 19.95 25.47
C GLN A 29 3.58 18.74 24.57
N LEU A 30 2.63 18.49 23.64
CA LEU A 30 2.74 17.42 22.65
C LEU A 30 3.89 17.66 21.69
N GLN A 31 4.11 18.89 21.26
CA GLN A 31 5.23 19.25 20.40
C GLN A 31 6.59 19.07 21.11
N GLU A 32 6.73 19.57 22.34
CA GLU A 32 7.94 19.37 23.16
C GLU A 32 8.23 17.88 23.37
N LYS A 33 7.18 17.10 23.67
CA LYS A 33 7.32 15.65 23.83
C LYS A 33 7.72 14.93 22.54
N ARG A 34 7.19 15.38 21.40
CA ARG A 34 7.59 14.87 20.08
C ARG A 34 9.06 15.16 19.80
N GLU A 35 9.53 16.40 20.06
CA GLU A 35 10.92 16.79 19.86
C GLU A 35 11.86 15.95 20.75
N GLU A 36 11.51 15.74 22.03
CA GLU A 36 12.24 14.84 22.93
C GLU A 36 12.35 13.41 22.37
N LEU A 37 11.23 12.85 21.89
CA LEU A 37 11.21 11.49 21.30
C LEU A 37 12.05 11.42 20.02
N PHE A 38 11.98 12.45 19.17
CA PHE A 38 12.74 12.48 17.92
C PHE A 38 14.25 12.55 18.20
N GLU A 39 14.66 13.28 19.25
CA GLU A 39 16.05 13.35 19.69
C GLU A 39 16.48 12.01 20.34
N GLU A 40 15.67 11.43 21.24
CA GLU A 40 15.97 10.18 21.94
C GLU A 40 16.11 8.99 20.99
N PHE A 41 15.27 8.91 19.96
CA PHE A 41 15.25 7.80 18.99
C PHE A 41 15.92 8.14 17.66
N GLU A 42 16.63 9.28 17.57
CA GLU A 42 17.31 9.77 16.35
C GLU A 42 16.40 9.81 15.12
N ILE A 43 15.10 10.13 15.32
CA ILE A 43 14.10 10.18 14.24
C ILE A 43 14.30 11.43 13.39
N ARG A 44 14.44 11.24 12.09
CA ARG A 44 14.63 12.30 11.09
C ARG A 44 13.27 12.71 10.52
N ASP A 45 12.69 13.83 10.94
CA ASP A 45 11.37 14.29 10.48
C ASP A 45 11.40 15.11 9.18
N ALA A 46 12.55 15.66 8.81
CA ALA A 46 12.73 16.44 7.59
C ALA A 46 13.66 15.73 6.60
N PHE A 47 13.37 15.86 5.31
CA PHE A 47 14.23 15.39 4.25
C PHE A 47 15.28 16.44 3.87
N PRO A 48 16.54 16.03 3.57
CA PRO A 48 17.53 16.92 3.00
C PRO A 48 17.06 17.54 1.67
N PRO A 49 17.47 18.81 1.37
CA PRO A 49 17.04 19.51 0.15
C PRO A 49 17.39 18.78 -1.15
N GLU A 50 18.51 18.06 -1.20
CA GLU A 50 18.93 17.24 -2.34
C GLU A 50 17.99 16.08 -2.58
N VAL A 51 17.50 15.42 -1.51
CA VAL A 51 16.53 14.32 -1.59
C VAL A 51 15.18 14.81 -2.12
N LEU A 52 14.70 15.95 -1.60
CA LEU A 52 13.46 16.57 -2.08
C LEU A 52 13.53 17.01 -3.54
N ARG A 53 14.70 17.47 -3.99
CA ARG A 53 14.92 17.84 -5.39
C ARG A 53 14.90 16.61 -6.29
N GLU A 54 15.63 15.55 -5.91
CA GLU A 54 15.64 14.30 -6.65
C GLU A 54 14.25 13.69 -6.76
N ALA A 55 13.45 13.68 -5.69
CA ALA A 55 12.07 13.22 -5.72
C ALA A 55 11.20 14.01 -6.71
N ARG A 56 11.32 15.34 -6.75
CA ARG A 56 10.60 16.18 -7.73
C ARG A 56 11.02 15.89 -9.16
N ASP A 57 12.33 15.75 -9.42
CA ASP A 57 12.85 15.44 -10.74
C ASP A 57 12.31 14.12 -11.28
N ARG A 58 12.01 13.15 -10.38
CA ARG A 58 11.36 11.87 -10.72
C ARG A 58 9.85 11.98 -10.94
N THR A 59 9.20 12.97 -10.36
CA THR A 59 7.77 13.21 -10.57
C THR A 59 7.48 13.81 -11.94
N ASP A 60 8.39 14.67 -12.42
CA ASP A 60 8.24 15.35 -13.70
C ASP A 60 8.42 14.37 -14.87
N GLY A 61 7.34 14.18 -15.66
CA GLY A 61 7.36 13.33 -16.85
C GLY A 61 7.13 11.83 -16.61
N VAL A 62 6.75 11.44 -15.42
CA VAL A 62 6.54 10.03 -15.05
C VAL A 62 5.63 9.26 -16.01
N GLN A 63 4.56 9.85 -16.53
CA GLN A 63 3.66 9.16 -17.47
C GLN A 63 4.35 8.86 -18.83
N ALA A 64 5.24 9.73 -19.28
CA ALA A 64 6.01 9.45 -20.50
C ALA A 64 7.04 8.33 -20.25
N GLU A 65 7.70 8.34 -19.09
CA GLU A 65 8.62 7.28 -18.67
C GLU A 65 7.92 5.91 -18.57
N ILE A 66 6.71 5.86 -18.02
CA ILE A 66 5.90 4.63 -17.94
C ILE A 66 5.58 4.10 -19.35
N GLN A 67 5.25 4.98 -20.31
CA GLN A 67 4.98 4.54 -21.68
C GLN A 67 6.24 3.97 -22.37
N ASP A 68 7.41 4.52 -22.12
CA ASP A 68 8.68 3.99 -22.63
C ASP A 68 9.01 2.61 -21.99
N GLU A 69 8.67 2.44 -20.72
CA GLU A 69 8.87 1.18 -19.99
C GLU A 69 7.98 0.02 -20.46
N LEU A 70 6.85 0.28 -21.13
CA LEU A 70 5.96 -0.76 -21.68
C LEU A 70 6.67 -1.74 -22.62
N GLU A 71 7.75 -1.32 -23.30
CA GLU A 71 8.53 -2.21 -24.17
C GLU A 71 9.28 -3.32 -23.39
N ASN A 72 9.52 -3.09 -22.10
CA ASN A 72 10.34 -3.95 -21.22
C ASN A 72 9.56 -4.60 -20.09
N ARG A 73 8.24 -4.36 -20.00
CA ARG A 73 7.38 -4.81 -18.90
C ARG A 73 6.15 -5.54 -19.45
N GLN A 74 5.57 -6.40 -18.63
CA GLN A 74 4.25 -6.97 -18.92
C GLN A 74 3.19 -5.88 -18.81
N ASP A 75 2.38 -5.72 -19.85
CA ASP A 75 1.23 -4.82 -19.84
C ASP A 75 0.03 -5.53 -19.23
N LEU A 76 -0.32 -5.15 -18.00
CA LEU A 76 -1.44 -5.69 -17.24
C LEU A 76 -2.54 -4.64 -16.99
N ARG A 77 -2.59 -3.56 -17.77
CA ARG A 77 -3.56 -2.47 -17.60
C ARG A 77 -5.01 -2.86 -17.87
N ASP A 78 -5.21 -3.97 -18.60
CA ASP A 78 -6.54 -4.53 -18.86
C ASP A 78 -6.94 -5.62 -17.84
N LEU A 79 -6.08 -5.93 -16.87
CA LEU A 79 -6.38 -6.84 -15.79
C LEU A 79 -7.04 -6.08 -14.65
N THR A 80 -8.22 -6.52 -14.22
CA THR A 80 -8.91 -5.91 -13.07
C THR A 80 -8.03 -5.99 -11.83
N ALA A 81 -7.68 -4.82 -11.29
CA ALA A 81 -6.83 -4.68 -10.11
C ALA A 81 -7.40 -3.63 -9.16
N TRP A 82 -7.27 -3.85 -7.86
CA TRP A 82 -7.69 -2.87 -6.85
C TRP A 82 -6.76 -2.87 -5.64
N THR A 83 -6.73 -1.75 -4.94
CA THR A 83 -6.04 -1.62 -3.66
C THR A 83 -7.06 -1.62 -2.52
N THR A 84 -6.64 -2.02 -1.31
CA THR A 84 -7.50 -1.97 -0.11
C THR A 84 -6.68 -1.52 1.09
N ASP A 85 -6.96 -0.30 1.56
CA ASP A 85 -6.11 0.43 2.49
C ASP A 85 -6.93 1.13 3.60
N PRO A 86 -6.28 1.57 4.70
CA PRO A 86 -6.91 2.48 5.65
C PRO A 86 -7.46 3.74 4.98
N ILE A 87 -8.51 4.34 5.58
CA ILE A 87 -9.17 5.52 5.00
C ILE A 87 -8.24 6.72 4.82
N ASP A 88 -7.25 6.84 5.68
CA ASP A 88 -6.27 7.93 5.74
C ASP A 88 -4.96 7.62 4.99
N ALA A 89 -4.82 6.42 4.41
CA ALA A 89 -3.68 6.09 3.57
C ALA A 89 -3.68 6.90 2.27
N GLN A 90 -2.48 7.32 1.84
CA GLN A 90 -2.23 8.03 0.59
C GLN A 90 -1.18 7.32 -0.28
N ASP A 91 -0.46 6.39 0.29
CA ASP A 91 0.55 5.53 -0.29
C ASP A 91 -0.06 4.12 -0.48
N PHE A 92 -0.55 3.83 -1.68
CA PHE A 92 -1.12 2.51 -2.03
C PHE A 92 0.00 1.66 -2.63
N ASP A 93 0.65 0.87 -1.77
CA ASP A 93 1.86 0.15 -2.14
C ASP A 93 1.58 -1.21 -2.80
N ASP A 94 0.40 -1.78 -2.56
CA ASP A 94 -0.01 -3.07 -3.09
C ASP A 94 -1.42 -3.06 -3.70
N ALA A 95 -1.57 -3.82 -4.77
CA ALA A 95 -2.84 -4.12 -5.41
C ALA A 95 -2.94 -5.62 -5.68
N ILE A 96 -4.15 -6.12 -5.79
CA ILE A 96 -4.42 -7.52 -6.09
C ILE A 96 -5.32 -7.67 -7.31
N SER A 97 -5.16 -8.80 -8.00
CA SER A 97 -6.06 -9.28 -9.04
C SER A 97 -6.29 -10.77 -8.83
N VAL A 98 -7.48 -11.25 -9.12
CA VAL A 98 -7.83 -12.65 -8.97
C VAL A 98 -8.74 -13.11 -10.09
N ARG A 99 -8.58 -14.37 -10.52
CA ARG A 99 -9.42 -15.00 -11.52
C ARG A 99 -9.59 -16.49 -11.23
N GLU A 100 -10.80 -17.00 -11.40
CA GLU A 100 -11.04 -18.44 -11.50
C GLU A 100 -10.76 -18.90 -12.92
N GLU A 101 -10.08 -20.02 -13.07
CA GLU A 101 -9.75 -20.67 -14.33
C GLU A 101 -10.28 -22.12 -14.37
N GLU A 102 -10.24 -22.78 -15.53
CA GLU A 102 -10.78 -24.15 -15.67
C GLU A 102 -10.11 -25.16 -14.72
N ASP A 103 -8.80 -24.98 -14.47
CA ASP A 103 -7.97 -25.92 -13.72
C ASP A 103 -7.56 -25.37 -12.33
N GLY A 104 -8.08 -24.21 -11.89
CA GLY A 104 -7.69 -23.64 -10.59
C GLY A 104 -7.93 -22.15 -10.47
N TYR A 105 -7.05 -21.49 -9.77
CA TYR A 105 -7.14 -20.04 -9.55
C TYR A 105 -5.85 -19.36 -9.97
N ARG A 106 -5.97 -18.13 -10.46
CA ARG A 106 -4.84 -17.26 -10.73
C ARG A 106 -4.94 -16.02 -9.85
N LEU A 107 -3.91 -15.80 -9.08
CA LEU A 107 -3.76 -14.67 -8.16
C LEU A 107 -2.54 -13.85 -8.58
N TRP A 108 -2.73 -12.54 -8.73
CA TRP A 108 -1.65 -11.59 -8.92
C TRP A 108 -1.57 -10.66 -7.71
N VAL A 109 -0.35 -10.43 -7.27
CA VAL A 109 -0.03 -9.43 -6.27
C VAL A 109 0.92 -8.45 -6.92
N HIS A 110 0.50 -7.20 -6.98
CA HIS A 110 1.24 -6.11 -7.59
C HIS A 110 1.81 -5.22 -6.50
N ILE A 111 3.11 -5.03 -6.49
CA ILE A 111 3.80 -4.16 -5.54
C ILE A 111 4.39 -2.99 -6.30
N ALA A 112 4.20 -1.77 -5.83
CA ALA A 112 4.76 -0.56 -6.44
C ALA A 112 6.28 -0.71 -6.69
N ASP A 113 6.73 -0.45 -7.93
CA ASP A 113 8.18 -0.57 -8.29
C ASP A 113 8.96 0.66 -7.82
N VAL A 114 9.09 0.82 -6.51
CA VAL A 114 9.88 1.89 -5.88
C VAL A 114 11.33 1.87 -6.39
N THR A 115 11.86 0.69 -6.70
CA THR A 115 13.27 0.51 -7.12
C THR A 115 13.57 1.09 -8.50
N HIS A 116 12.54 1.32 -9.30
CA HIS A 116 12.68 2.03 -10.58
C HIS A 116 13.06 3.50 -10.37
N TYR A 117 12.53 4.12 -9.34
CA TYR A 117 12.71 5.55 -9.05
C TYR A 117 13.85 5.83 -8.07
N VAL A 118 14.12 4.92 -7.15
CA VAL A 118 15.10 5.06 -6.06
C VAL A 118 16.31 4.17 -6.34
N HIS A 119 17.33 4.75 -7.00
CA HIS A 119 18.53 4.00 -7.37
C HIS A 119 19.56 3.92 -6.23
N PRO A 120 20.34 2.83 -6.11
CA PRO A 120 21.30 2.62 -5.02
C PRO A 120 22.35 3.72 -4.82
N ASP A 121 22.67 4.51 -5.87
CA ASP A 121 23.66 5.59 -5.81
C ASP A 121 23.03 6.97 -5.63
N SER A 122 21.74 7.04 -5.34
CA SER A 122 20.97 8.29 -5.22
C SER A 122 20.96 8.84 -3.81
N ALA A 123 20.68 10.15 -3.68
CA ALA A 123 20.47 10.78 -2.38
C ALA A 123 19.23 10.23 -1.67
N MET A 124 18.15 9.90 -2.42
CA MET A 124 16.95 9.25 -1.88
C MET A 124 17.27 7.89 -1.29
N TRP A 125 18.08 7.07 -1.98
CA TRP A 125 18.50 5.77 -1.46
C TRP A 125 19.28 5.91 -0.15
N ALA A 126 20.27 6.79 -0.12
CA ALA A 126 21.09 7.01 1.07
C ALA A 126 20.22 7.44 2.27
N GLU A 127 19.28 8.36 2.05
CA GLU A 127 18.34 8.81 3.08
C GLU A 127 17.36 7.71 3.51
N ALA A 128 16.86 6.90 2.58
CA ALA A 128 15.97 5.78 2.89
C ALA A 128 16.67 4.72 3.75
N VAL A 129 17.95 4.42 3.47
CA VAL A 129 18.76 3.51 4.28
C VAL A 129 18.97 4.04 5.70
N GLU A 130 19.21 5.34 5.86
CA GLU A 130 19.36 5.99 7.17
C GLU A 130 18.05 5.99 7.97
N ARG A 131 16.89 6.14 7.30
CA ARG A 131 15.57 6.09 7.96
C ARG A 131 15.15 4.66 8.30
N GLY A 132 15.44 3.71 7.43
CA GLY A 132 15.17 2.28 7.59
C GLY A 132 13.71 1.87 7.40
N ASN A 133 12.75 2.69 7.79
CA ASN A 133 11.31 2.45 7.66
C ASN A 133 10.49 3.74 7.70
N THR A 134 9.20 3.63 7.37
CA THR A 134 8.20 4.66 7.68
C THR A 134 7.72 4.47 9.13
N VAL A 135 7.66 5.56 9.91
CA VAL A 135 7.19 5.54 11.30
C VAL A 135 5.79 6.13 11.37
N TYR A 136 4.82 5.30 11.77
CA TYR A 136 3.43 5.70 11.92
C TYR A 136 3.15 6.08 13.37
N LEU A 137 2.85 7.35 13.61
CA LEU A 137 2.41 7.88 14.90
C LEU A 137 0.92 8.25 14.80
N PRO A 138 0.16 8.30 15.91
CA PRO A 138 -1.30 8.49 15.88
C PRO A 138 -1.81 9.73 15.13
N ALA A 139 -0.99 10.76 14.95
CA ALA A 139 -1.36 12.01 14.26
C ALA A 139 -0.32 12.47 13.24
N TYR A 140 0.67 11.65 12.94
CA TYR A 140 1.80 12.07 12.13
C TYR A 140 2.55 10.86 11.57
N THR A 141 2.78 10.85 10.26
CA THR A 141 3.60 9.82 9.60
C THR A 141 4.94 10.41 9.18
N ILE A 142 6.01 9.71 9.52
CA ILE A 142 7.37 10.04 9.12
C ILE A 142 7.76 9.05 8.03
N HIS A 143 7.65 9.48 6.80
CA HIS A 143 7.88 8.63 5.64
C HIS A 143 9.37 8.27 5.48
N MET A 144 9.65 7.04 5.05
CA MET A 144 10.98 6.60 4.63
C MET A 144 11.42 7.31 3.35
N LEU A 145 10.48 7.53 2.42
CA LEU A 145 10.69 8.24 1.15
C LEU A 145 9.90 9.55 1.13
N PRO A 146 10.31 10.55 0.34
CA PRO A 146 9.55 11.78 0.21
C PRO A 146 8.10 11.53 -0.23
N PRO A 147 7.08 12.18 0.39
CA PRO A 147 5.67 12.00 0.04
C PRO A 147 5.37 12.22 -1.45
N THR A 148 6.06 13.17 -2.11
CA THR A 148 5.95 13.39 -3.56
C THR A 148 6.32 12.16 -4.40
N LEU A 149 7.10 11.23 -3.88
CA LEU A 149 7.38 9.95 -4.52
C LEU A 149 6.39 8.88 -4.04
N ALA A 150 6.29 8.67 -2.73
CA ALA A 150 5.50 7.61 -2.14
C ALA A 150 4.00 7.72 -2.46
N GLU A 151 3.44 8.94 -2.32
CA GLU A 151 2.00 9.17 -2.45
C GLU A 151 1.53 9.47 -3.88
N THR A 152 2.45 9.78 -4.82
CA THR A 152 2.06 10.16 -6.19
C THR A 152 2.64 9.26 -7.27
N VAL A 153 3.96 9.08 -7.29
CA VAL A 153 4.64 8.34 -8.38
C VAL A 153 4.56 6.84 -8.18
N CYS A 154 4.82 6.37 -6.95
CA CYS A 154 4.79 4.96 -6.62
C CYS A 154 3.38 4.47 -6.28
N SER A 155 2.56 5.29 -5.63
CA SER A 155 1.21 4.93 -5.19
C SER A 155 0.35 4.41 -6.35
N LEU A 156 -0.23 3.22 -6.19
CA LEU A 156 -1.06 2.53 -7.19
C LEU A 156 -2.48 3.13 -7.25
N VAL A 157 -2.53 4.46 -7.47
CA VAL A 157 -3.79 5.23 -7.52
C VAL A 157 -4.69 4.75 -8.66
N PRO A 158 -6.03 4.80 -8.50
CA PRO A 158 -6.96 4.36 -9.52
C PRO A 158 -6.85 5.15 -10.83
N GLU A 159 -7.14 4.47 -11.94
CA GLU A 159 -7.24 5.01 -13.30
C GLU A 159 -5.92 5.59 -13.87
N GLU A 160 -4.80 5.41 -13.19
CA GLU A 160 -3.50 5.85 -13.67
C GLU A 160 -2.54 4.67 -13.89
N ASP A 161 -1.73 4.75 -14.95
CA ASP A 161 -0.69 3.75 -15.21
C ASP A 161 0.39 3.84 -14.13
N ARG A 162 0.81 2.69 -13.60
CA ARG A 162 1.86 2.59 -12.57
C ARG A 162 2.80 1.43 -12.84
N LEU A 163 4.07 1.65 -12.51
CA LEU A 163 5.06 0.58 -12.55
C LEU A 163 4.95 -0.29 -11.31
N ALA A 164 4.91 -1.59 -11.52
CA ALA A 164 4.83 -2.57 -10.45
C ALA A 164 5.80 -3.73 -10.66
N HIS A 165 6.11 -4.43 -9.58
CA HIS A 165 6.55 -5.81 -9.57
C HIS A 165 5.33 -6.68 -9.32
N THR A 166 5.08 -7.62 -10.21
CA THR A 166 3.95 -8.54 -10.10
C THR A 166 4.44 -9.94 -9.76
N VAL A 167 3.84 -10.53 -8.76
CA VAL A 167 3.92 -11.96 -8.46
C VAL A 167 2.63 -12.59 -8.98
N GLU A 168 2.74 -13.37 -10.05
CA GLU A 168 1.64 -14.15 -10.63
C GLU A 168 1.73 -15.58 -10.15
N MET A 169 0.64 -16.11 -9.63
CA MET A 169 0.58 -17.43 -9.01
C MET A 169 -0.62 -18.21 -9.57
N GLU A 170 -0.34 -19.36 -10.16
CA GLU A 170 -1.37 -20.36 -10.44
C GLU A 170 -1.50 -21.27 -9.23
N LEU A 171 -2.72 -21.47 -8.76
CA LEU A 171 -3.02 -22.19 -7.54
C LEU A 171 -3.92 -23.40 -7.84
N ASP A 172 -3.53 -24.56 -7.32
CA ASP A 172 -4.34 -25.77 -7.34
C ASP A 172 -5.73 -25.53 -6.70
N PRO A 173 -6.83 -25.97 -7.32
CA PRO A 173 -8.17 -25.65 -6.86
C PRO A 173 -8.54 -26.26 -5.50
N GLU A 174 -7.92 -27.38 -5.12
CA GLU A 174 -8.24 -28.10 -3.88
C GLU A 174 -7.32 -27.66 -2.72
N THR A 175 -6.02 -27.58 -3.00
CA THR A 175 -5.00 -27.37 -1.97
C THR A 175 -4.44 -25.95 -1.90
N LEU A 176 -4.75 -25.12 -2.89
CA LEU A 176 -4.15 -23.80 -3.09
C LEU A 176 -2.61 -23.82 -3.08
N SER A 177 -1.99 -24.97 -3.37
CA SER A 177 -0.55 -25.04 -3.56
C SER A 177 -0.16 -24.36 -4.87
N PHE A 178 1.08 -23.87 -4.93
CA PHE A 178 1.59 -23.30 -6.17
C PHE A 178 1.75 -24.37 -7.25
N GLU A 179 1.16 -24.13 -8.42
CA GLU A 179 1.43 -24.88 -9.64
C GLU A 179 2.49 -24.16 -10.47
N THR A 180 2.31 -22.85 -10.63
CA THR A 180 3.26 -21.98 -11.33
C THR A 180 3.45 -20.68 -10.54
N ILE A 181 4.64 -20.13 -10.58
CA ILE A 181 4.99 -18.82 -10.03
C ILE A 181 5.82 -18.09 -11.05
N ASP A 182 5.37 -16.87 -11.42
CA ASP A 182 6.12 -15.96 -12.25
C ASP A 182 6.27 -14.60 -11.52
N ILE A 183 7.49 -14.06 -11.51
CA ILE A 183 7.78 -12.75 -10.92
C ILE A 183 8.40 -11.86 -11.99
N TYR A 184 7.75 -10.75 -12.27
CA TYR A 184 8.16 -9.88 -13.36
C TYR A 184 7.81 -8.41 -13.10
N LYS A 185 8.46 -7.53 -13.87
CA LYS A 185 8.11 -6.11 -13.92
C LYS A 185 6.89 -5.92 -14.80
N SER A 186 5.94 -5.12 -14.35
CA SER A 186 4.67 -4.86 -15.04
C SER A 186 4.33 -3.38 -15.09
N VAL A 187 3.36 -3.05 -15.93
CA VAL A 187 2.58 -1.81 -15.88
C VAL A 187 1.15 -2.21 -15.57
N ILE A 188 0.60 -1.68 -14.51
CA ILE A 188 -0.79 -1.89 -14.10
C ILE A 188 -1.58 -0.58 -14.16
N ARG A 189 -2.90 -0.70 -14.16
CA ARG A 189 -3.83 0.40 -13.89
C ARG A 189 -4.85 -0.12 -12.90
N SER A 190 -4.81 0.38 -11.66
CA SER A 190 -5.80 0.03 -10.66
C SER A 190 -7.18 0.56 -11.07
N ASP A 191 -8.21 -0.27 -10.98
CA ASP A 191 -9.59 0.13 -11.30
C ASP A 191 -10.21 0.91 -10.15
N GLU A 192 -9.91 0.53 -8.91
CA GLU A 192 -10.51 1.15 -7.74
C GLU A 192 -9.57 1.09 -6.51
N ARG A 193 -9.67 2.09 -5.67
CA ARG A 193 -9.11 2.08 -4.31
C ARG A 193 -10.24 1.89 -3.32
N LEU A 194 -10.20 0.82 -2.55
CA LEU A 194 -11.16 0.53 -1.49
C LEU A 194 -10.57 0.85 -0.12
N THR A 195 -11.41 1.34 0.78
CA THR A 195 -11.11 1.24 2.21
C THR A 195 -11.51 -0.15 2.70
N TYR A 196 -10.97 -0.60 3.84
CA TYR A 196 -11.42 -1.86 4.46
C TYR A 196 -12.94 -1.91 4.64
N SER A 197 -13.56 -0.81 5.09
CA SER A 197 -15.03 -0.74 5.24
C SER A 197 -15.78 -0.80 3.90
N GLN A 198 -15.23 -0.23 2.83
CA GLN A 198 -15.80 -0.35 1.49
C GLN A 198 -15.68 -1.77 0.95
N CYS A 199 -14.52 -2.41 1.13
CA CYS A 199 -14.32 -3.82 0.77
C CYS A 199 -15.32 -4.73 1.49
N GLU A 200 -15.53 -4.54 2.81
CA GLU A 200 -16.57 -5.26 3.55
C GLU A 200 -17.97 -5.07 2.95
N HIS A 201 -18.31 -3.82 2.58
CA HIS A 201 -19.60 -3.53 1.94
C HIS A 201 -19.72 -4.24 0.57
N ARG A 202 -18.64 -4.25 -0.23
CA ARG A 202 -18.62 -4.94 -1.53
C ARG A 202 -18.89 -6.44 -1.38
N LEU A 203 -18.36 -7.06 -0.31
CA LEU A 203 -18.61 -8.47 0.00
C LEU A 203 -20.06 -8.77 0.38
N ASP A 204 -20.79 -7.79 0.91
CA ASP A 204 -22.18 -7.97 1.37
C ASP A 204 -23.23 -7.58 0.31
N ASP A 205 -22.85 -6.85 -0.75
CA ASP A 205 -23.75 -6.33 -1.79
C ASP A 205 -23.43 -6.94 -3.16
N PRO A 206 -24.22 -7.93 -3.63
CA PRO A 206 -24.02 -8.59 -4.92
C PRO A 206 -24.11 -7.68 -6.14
N ASP A 207 -24.72 -6.51 -6.01
CA ASP A 207 -24.86 -5.53 -7.09
C ASP A 207 -23.72 -4.49 -7.08
N ALA A 208 -22.82 -4.56 -6.09
CA ALA A 208 -21.71 -3.61 -5.97
C ALA A 208 -20.60 -3.90 -7.01
N PRO A 209 -19.93 -2.87 -7.54
CA PRO A 209 -18.73 -3.06 -8.36
C PRO A 209 -17.69 -3.93 -7.64
N LEU A 210 -16.95 -4.75 -8.39
CA LEU A 210 -15.93 -5.66 -7.86
C LEU A 210 -16.43 -6.67 -6.80
N HIS A 211 -17.76 -6.92 -6.72
CA HIS A 211 -18.31 -7.90 -5.78
C HIS A 211 -17.78 -9.30 -6.06
N GLU A 212 -17.78 -9.71 -7.34
CA GLU A 212 -17.35 -11.05 -7.74
C GLU A 212 -15.86 -11.26 -7.44
N GLU A 213 -15.02 -10.29 -7.78
CA GLU A 213 -13.58 -10.33 -7.55
C GLU A 213 -13.24 -10.31 -6.05
N ASN A 214 -13.87 -9.42 -5.27
CA ASN A 214 -13.67 -9.39 -3.82
C ASN A 214 -14.15 -10.67 -3.14
N SER A 215 -15.26 -11.25 -3.60
CA SER A 215 -15.80 -12.49 -3.05
C SER A 215 -14.88 -13.67 -3.33
N LEU A 216 -14.35 -13.77 -4.56
CA LEU A 216 -13.36 -14.77 -4.92
C LEU A 216 -12.06 -14.61 -4.13
N ALA A 217 -11.56 -13.37 -4.02
CA ALA A 217 -10.37 -13.07 -3.22
C ALA A 217 -10.56 -13.45 -1.75
N PHE A 218 -11.75 -13.18 -1.18
CA PHE A 218 -12.04 -13.58 0.19
C PHE A 218 -12.14 -15.10 0.35
N GLU A 219 -12.80 -15.81 -0.57
CA GLU A 219 -12.87 -17.28 -0.53
C GLU A 219 -11.47 -17.91 -0.50
N LEU A 220 -10.57 -17.44 -1.39
CA LEU A 220 -9.19 -17.93 -1.43
C LEU A 220 -8.42 -17.56 -0.15
N ALA A 221 -8.56 -16.33 0.31
CA ALA A 221 -7.88 -15.86 1.52
C ALA A 221 -8.34 -16.62 2.77
N ASP A 222 -9.64 -16.87 2.93
CA ASP A 222 -10.19 -17.65 4.05
C ASP A 222 -9.66 -19.08 4.06
N ARG A 223 -9.61 -19.74 2.90
CA ARG A 223 -9.02 -21.08 2.75
C ARG A 223 -7.53 -21.08 3.06
N MET A 224 -6.75 -20.12 2.57
CA MET A 224 -5.32 -19.98 2.88
C MET A 224 -5.10 -19.75 4.37
N HIS A 225 -5.95 -18.95 5.00
CA HIS A 225 -5.91 -18.66 6.41
C HIS A 225 -6.16 -19.89 7.28
N GLU A 226 -7.20 -20.70 6.95
CA GLU A 226 -7.49 -21.94 7.66
C GLU A 226 -6.36 -22.97 7.50
N GLN A 227 -5.81 -23.15 6.29
CA GLN A 227 -4.65 -24.03 6.07
C GLN A 227 -3.46 -23.59 6.94
N ARG A 228 -3.18 -22.30 6.99
CA ARG A 228 -2.08 -21.74 7.79
C ARG A 228 -2.26 -21.98 9.29
N LYS A 229 -3.50 -21.98 9.79
CA LYS A 229 -3.82 -22.35 11.18
C LYS A 229 -3.59 -23.85 11.44
N GLU A 230 -4.03 -24.70 10.50
CA GLU A 230 -3.85 -26.15 10.60
C GLU A 230 -2.36 -26.52 10.60
N ASP A 231 -1.53 -25.80 9.85
CA ASP A 231 -0.08 -25.94 9.82
C ASP A 231 0.62 -25.41 11.08
N GLY A 232 -0.12 -24.90 12.06
CA GLY A 232 0.39 -24.44 13.35
C GLY A 232 1.00 -23.04 13.34
N SER A 233 0.70 -22.21 12.35
CA SER A 233 1.14 -20.82 12.30
C SER A 233 0.48 -19.99 13.42
N LEU A 234 1.24 -19.07 14.01
CA LEU A 234 0.73 -18.14 15.00
C LEU A 234 -0.17 -17.09 14.34
N VAL A 235 -1.44 -17.06 14.72
CA VAL A 235 -2.40 -16.04 14.31
C VAL A 235 -2.56 -15.03 15.45
N LEU A 236 -2.02 -13.82 15.27
CA LEU A 236 -1.98 -12.80 16.32
C LEU A 236 -3.29 -12.05 16.53
N ASN A 237 -4.18 -12.04 15.52
CA ASN A 237 -5.45 -11.33 15.61
C ASN A 237 -6.64 -12.20 15.16
N PRO A 238 -7.35 -12.87 16.09
CA PRO A 238 -8.47 -13.75 15.76
C PRO A 238 -9.77 -13.01 15.38
N ARG A 239 -9.81 -11.68 15.43
CA ARG A 239 -10.99 -10.84 15.15
C ARG A 239 -10.80 -9.95 13.92
N ARG A 240 -10.07 -10.41 12.93
CA ARG A 240 -9.96 -9.68 11.66
C ARG A 240 -11.28 -9.73 10.90
N ASP A 241 -11.60 -8.61 10.27
CA ASP A 241 -12.62 -8.59 9.23
C ASP A 241 -12.13 -9.28 7.95
N ARG A 242 -13.05 -9.52 7.02
CA ARG A 242 -12.79 -10.22 5.75
C ARG A 242 -11.79 -9.47 4.88
N ALA A 243 -11.93 -8.14 4.82
CA ALA A 243 -11.08 -7.29 4.01
C ALA A 243 -9.60 -7.34 4.44
N HIS A 244 -9.32 -7.31 5.74
CA HIS A 244 -7.96 -7.51 6.24
C HIS A 244 -7.43 -8.91 5.95
N THR A 245 -8.29 -9.93 6.01
CA THR A 245 -7.90 -11.31 5.70
C THR A 245 -7.47 -11.45 4.24
N ILE A 246 -8.20 -10.81 3.30
CA ILE A 246 -7.83 -10.79 1.88
C ILE A 246 -6.40 -10.29 1.71
N ILE A 247 -6.11 -9.08 2.17
CA ILE A 247 -4.81 -8.45 1.95
C ILE A 247 -3.69 -9.22 2.65
N GLU A 248 -3.88 -9.61 3.92
CA GLU A 248 -2.86 -10.37 4.64
C GLU A 248 -2.49 -11.67 3.95
N GLU A 249 -3.48 -12.48 3.58
CA GLU A 249 -3.19 -13.80 3.02
C GLU A 249 -2.64 -13.70 1.59
N CYS A 250 -3.08 -12.73 0.78
CA CYS A 250 -2.50 -12.47 -0.54
C CYS A 250 -1.03 -12.05 -0.41
N MET A 251 -0.69 -11.13 0.50
CA MET A 251 0.68 -10.69 0.75
C MET A 251 1.55 -11.83 1.30
N LEU A 252 1.03 -12.61 2.25
CA LEU A 252 1.73 -13.78 2.77
C LEU A 252 1.97 -14.85 1.70
N LYS A 253 1.03 -15.02 0.78
CA LYS A 253 1.14 -15.98 -0.32
C LYS A 253 2.22 -15.53 -1.31
N ALA A 254 2.21 -14.27 -1.72
CA ALA A 254 3.22 -13.69 -2.59
C ALA A 254 4.63 -13.72 -1.98
N ASN A 255 4.74 -13.48 -0.67
CA ASN A 255 6.03 -13.55 0.03
C ASN A 255 6.61 -14.97 0.17
N LYS A 256 5.83 -16.01 -0.10
CA LYS A 256 6.27 -17.41 -0.10
C LYS A 256 6.59 -17.93 -1.50
N ALA A 257 6.16 -17.17 -2.53
CA ALA A 257 6.45 -17.45 -3.93
C ALA A 257 7.90 -17.12 -4.27
#